data_25fa0b3c3d2c73763fe44f34ccc2da92
#
_entry.id   25fa0b3c3d2c73763fe44f34ccc2da92
#
_cell.length_a   1.000
_cell.length_b   1.000
_cell.length_c   1.000
_cell.angle_alpha   90.00
_cell.angle_beta   90.00
_cell.angle_gamma   90.00
#
_symmetry.space_group_name_H-M   'P 1'
#
loop_
_entity.id
_entity.type
_entity.pdbx_description
1 polymer ?
#
loop_
_entity_poly.entity_id
_entity_poly.type
_entity_poly.pdbx_seq_one_letter_code
_entity_poly.pdbx_strand_id
1 'polypeptide(L)'
;MFQRAVARASTASTRQFESDLTINPIETIMQFFPEIQKIQYEGPESRNPLAFRFYNPDEIIEGRSMRDHMRFSIVYWHTMRGGGADPFGPATAERPWDDGSDSIDNALKRVEVAFEIFEKLQVPYYAFHDRDVAPEGKNIRESHKNLQRIAESLKAHQQKSGIKLLWGTANMFSNPRFMHGASTTCNADVFAYAASQVKTAMEVTKELGGENYVFWGGREGYMTLLNTDMKREVDHLGHFMHLAVDYAKKIGFKGQFLIEPKPKEPTKHQYDSDAAACCNFLRAYDLAPYFKLNLETNHATLAGHTMMHELDYAGMQGMLGSIDANTGDLLLGWDTDQFPTDFYLTAQCMLMILKYGGFTTGGVNFDAKVRRESFEPIDLFHAHVGGMDAFARGLRIAADIRKDGVLSDFVKNRYRSWDSGIGKEIESGKATFESLDQYICQKGEADKNESGRQEFLENVFNRYL
;
A
#
# COMPACT_ATOMS: atom_id res chain seq x y z
N MET A 1 -31.31 -0.76 79.57
CA MET A 1 -32.09 0.23 80.38
C MET A 1 -32.65 1.25 79.40
N PHE A 2 -33.97 1.22 79.37
CA PHE A 2 -34.92 2.31 79.13
C PHE A 2 -34.72 3.20 77.91
N GLN A 3 -35.56 3.14 76.96
CA GLN A 3 -37.00 3.44 76.75
C GLN A 3 -37.19 4.81 76.08
N ARG A 4 -37.85 4.73 74.95
CA ARG A 4 -39.17 5.33 74.58
C ARG A 4 -39.15 6.81 74.26
N ALA A 5 -39.89 7.37 73.38
CA ALA A 5 -41.04 7.01 72.54
C ALA A 5 -41.43 8.22 71.65
N VAL A 6 -41.99 7.97 70.50
CA VAL A 6 -43.31 8.48 70.01
C VAL A 6 -43.50 10.01 69.96
N ALA A 7 -43.90 10.68 68.87
CA ALA A 7 -45.03 10.57 67.98
C ALA A 7 -45.15 11.78 66.99
N ARG A 8 -45.69 11.43 65.81
CA ARG A 8 -46.70 12.18 64.96
C ARG A 8 -46.63 13.69 64.74
N ALA A 9 -46.61 14.17 63.50
CA ALA A 9 -47.78 14.50 62.69
C ALA A 9 -47.39 15.18 61.38
N SER A 10 -47.92 14.70 60.31
CA SER A 10 -48.51 15.33 59.12
C SER A 10 -48.37 16.82 58.90
N THR A 11 -47.83 17.19 57.74
CA THR A 11 -48.49 18.15 56.80
C THR A 11 -47.85 17.98 55.41
N ALA A 12 -48.72 17.93 54.40
CA ALA A 12 -48.39 17.91 52.99
C ALA A 12 -47.86 19.24 52.54
N SER A 13 -46.81 19.25 51.73
CA SER A 13 -46.45 20.42 50.92
C SER A 13 -45.89 19.91 49.57
N THR A 14 -46.63 20.26 48.53
CA THR A 14 -46.27 20.25 47.11
C THR A 14 -44.86 20.74 46.88
N ARG A 15 -43.98 19.88 46.28
CA ARG A 15 -42.74 20.33 45.65
C ARG A 15 -42.77 19.99 44.17
N GLN A 16 -42.51 21.05 43.41
CA GLN A 16 -42.26 21.09 42.01
C GLN A 16 -41.19 20.07 41.56
N PHE A 17 -41.49 19.41 40.45
CA PHE A 17 -40.47 18.67 39.71
C PHE A 17 -39.51 19.67 39.05
N GLU A 18 -38.33 19.81 39.61
CA GLU A 18 -37.16 20.29 38.90
C GLU A 18 -36.60 19.07 38.13
N SER A 19 -36.61 19.17 36.81
CA SER A 19 -35.94 18.24 35.91
C SER A 19 -34.44 18.46 36.01
N ASP A 20 -33.75 17.59 36.72
CA ASP A 20 -32.29 17.46 36.61
C ASP A 20 -31.96 16.98 35.20
N LEU A 21 -31.58 17.90 34.35
CA LEU A 21 -30.83 17.65 33.14
C LEU A 21 -29.45 17.10 33.56
N THR A 22 -29.33 15.80 33.65
CA THR A 22 -28.04 15.11 33.67
C THR A 22 -27.35 15.43 32.34
N ILE A 23 -26.47 16.43 32.39
CA ILE A 23 -25.47 16.65 31.36
C ILE A 23 -24.62 15.38 31.37
N ASN A 24 -24.76 14.54 30.35
CA ASN A 24 -23.80 13.48 30.10
C ASN A 24 -22.40 14.09 30.09
N PRO A 25 -21.44 13.55 30.84
CA PRO A 25 -20.06 13.99 30.71
C PRO A 25 -19.67 13.81 29.24
N ILE A 26 -19.28 14.91 28.60
CA ILE A 26 -18.56 14.84 27.34
C ILE A 26 -17.36 13.94 27.64
N GLU A 27 -17.36 12.71 27.11
CA GLU A 27 -16.17 11.88 27.13
C GLU A 27 -15.06 12.73 26.51
N THR A 28 -14.14 13.16 27.34
CA THR A 28 -12.95 13.86 26.90
C THR A 28 -12.17 12.84 26.08
N ILE A 29 -12.27 12.90 24.74
CA ILE A 29 -11.49 12.06 23.84
C ILE A 29 -10.03 12.33 24.20
N MET A 30 -9.35 11.32 24.71
CA MET A 30 -7.94 11.41 25.06
C MET A 30 -7.16 11.62 23.77
N GLN A 31 -6.57 12.80 23.60
CA GLN A 31 -5.68 13.07 22.46
C GLN A 31 -4.27 12.62 22.84
N PHE A 32 -3.66 11.84 21.95
CA PHE A 32 -2.28 11.37 22.12
C PHE A 32 -1.26 12.39 21.62
N PHE A 33 -1.68 13.28 20.72
CA PHE A 33 -0.84 14.31 20.12
C PHE A 33 -1.50 15.69 20.25
N PRO A 34 -1.76 16.20 21.47
CA PRO A 34 -2.50 17.45 21.65
C PRO A 34 -1.75 18.68 21.09
N GLU A 35 -0.42 18.60 20.97
CA GLU A 35 0.45 19.64 20.41
C GLU A 35 0.43 19.68 18.88
N ILE A 36 0.02 18.60 18.22
CA ILE A 36 -0.03 18.51 16.76
C ILE A 36 -1.44 18.84 16.28
N GLN A 37 -1.58 19.94 15.57
CA GLN A 37 -2.82 20.31 14.91
C GLN A 37 -3.00 19.51 13.61
N LYS A 38 -4.21 19.55 13.05
CA LYS A 38 -4.48 18.98 11.72
C LYS A 38 -3.58 19.66 10.68
N ILE A 39 -2.74 18.88 10.01
CA ILE A 39 -1.77 19.36 9.03
C ILE A 39 -2.52 20.00 7.84
N GLN A 40 -2.15 21.22 7.47
CA GLN A 40 -2.81 22.00 6.42
C GLN A 40 -1.85 22.28 5.26
N TYR A 41 -2.42 22.52 4.08
CA TYR A 41 -1.65 23.07 2.96
C TYR A 41 -1.38 24.56 3.20
N GLU A 42 -0.11 24.94 3.22
CA GLU A 42 0.33 26.33 3.40
C GLU A 42 1.09 26.88 2.17
N GLY A 43 1.36 26.02 1.18
CA GLY A 43 2.07 26.40 -0.05
C GLY A 43 3.59 26.25 0.04
N PRO A 44 4.28 26.39 -1.13
CA PRO A 44 5.71 26.06 -1.26
C PRO A 44 6.65 26.87 -0.38
N GLU A 45 6.25 28.08 -0.01
CA GLU A 45 7.07 29.02 0.78
C GLU A 45 6.94 28.79 2.29
N SER A 46 6.07 27.86 2.73
CA SER A 46 5.89 27.58 4.16
C SER A 46 7.18 27.04 4.78
N ARG A 47 7.49 27.56 5.97
CA ARG A 47 8.58 27.08 6.84
C ARG A 47 8.09 26.23 8.00
N ASN A 48 6.79 26.01 8.08
CA ASN A 48 6.20 25.14 9.09
C ASN A 48 6.50 23.67 8.75
N PRO A 49 7.27 22.92 9.57
CA PRO A 49 7.61 21.52 9.27
C PRO A 49 6.41 20.58 9.37
N LEU A 50 5.30 21.04 9.98
CA LEU A 50 4.03 20.30 10.10
C LEU A 50 2.94 20.91 9.20
N ALA A 51 3.31 21.34 8.00
CA ALA A 51 2.39 21.79 6.96
C ALA A 51 2.74 21.16 5.61
N PHE A 52 1.74 20.94 4.77
CA PHE A 52 1.97 20.54 3.38
C PHE A 52 2.38 21.74 2.55
N ARG A 53 3.45 21.59 1.82
CA ARG A 53 3.92 22.59 0.85
C ARG A 53 3.43 22.30 -0.57
N PHE A 54 3.19 21.03 -0.87
CA PHE A 54 2.77 20.57 -2.20
C PHE A 54 1.47 19.78 -2.18
N TYR A 55 1.12 19.10 -1.11
CA TYR A 55 -0.14 18.37 -1.06
C TYR A 55 -1.30 19.33 -0.74
N ASN A 56 -2.03 19.70 -1.80
CA ASN A 56 -3.31 20.42 -1.72
C ASN A 56 -4.42 19.47 -2.15
N PRO A 57 -5.15 18.84 -1.22
CA PRO A 57 -6.09 17.76 -1.53
C PRO A 57 -7.19 18.14 -2.52
N ASP A 58 -7.59 19.40 -2.55
CA ASP A 58 -8.70 19.89 -3.37
C ASP A 58 -8.25 20.52 -4.70
N GLU A 59 -6.96 20.62 -4.95
CA GLU A 59 -6.42 21.11 -6.23
C GLU A 59 -6.80 20.16 -7.37
N ILE A 60 -7.31 20.73 -8.45
CA ILE A 60 -7.69 19.97 -9.64
C ILE A 60 -6.52 19.89 -10.63
N ILE A 61 -6.08 18.67 -10.91
CA ILE A 61 -5.01 18.35 -11.86
C ILE A 61 -5.58 17.35 -12.88
N GLU A 62 -5.44 17.61 -14.17
CA GLU A 62 -6.01 16.78 -15.26
C GLU A 62 -7.46 16.34 -15.00
N GLY A 63 -8.29 17.24 -14.43
CA GLY A 63 -9.72 17.00 -14.21
C GLY A 63 -10.10 16.18 -12.97
N ARG A 64 -9.14 15.80 -12.12
CA ARG A 64 -9.37 15.10 -10.85
C ARG A 64 -8.74 15.87 -9.69
N SER A 65 -9.29 15.74 -8.48
CA SER A 65 -8.66 16.31 -7.30
C SER A 65 -7.32 15.60 -7.00
N MET A 66 -6.36 16.32 -6.41
CA MET A 66 -5.10 15.72 -6.00
C MET A 66 -5.34 14.56 -5.02
N ARG A 67 -6.30 14.68 -4.12
CA ARG A 67 -6.75 13.61 -3.22
C ARG A 67 -7.15 12.34 -3.99
N ASP A 68 -7.91 12.50 -5.08
CA ASP A 68 -8.39 11.36 -5.89
C ASP A 68 -7.29 10.77 -6.78
N HIS A 69 -6.29 11.56 -7.17
CA HIS A 69 -5.11 11.03 -7.82
C HIS A 69 -4.27 10.19 -6.89
N MET A 70 -4.01 10.71 -5.68
CA MET A 70 -3.08 10.11 -4.72
C MET A 70 -3.70 8.94 -3.97
N ARG A 71 -4.93 9.11 -3.47
CA ARG A 71 -5.59 8.11 -2.62
C ARG A 71 -4.64 7.62 -1.52
N PHE A 72 -3.95 8.57 -0.84
CA PHE A 72 -2.94 8.27 0.17
C PHE A 72 -3.46 7.32 1.23
N SER A 73 -2.64 6.35 1.58
CA SER A 73 -2.90 5.35 2.61
C SER A 73 -1.69 5.21 3.54
N ILE A 74 -1.97 4.96 4.81
CA ILE A 74 -0.95 4.72 5.84
C ILE A 74 -1.01 3.26 6.25
N VAL A 75 0.16 2.62 6.31
CA VAL A 75 0.29 1.24 6.76
C VAL A 75 0.31 1.16 8.28
N TYR A 76 -0.42 0.17 8.81
CA TYR A 76 -0.55 -0.01 10.25
C TYR A 76 0.73 -0.56 10.90
N TRP A 77 1.41 -1.51 10.25
CA TRP A 77 2.57 -2.21 10.81
C TRP A 77 3.76 -1.29 11.08
N HIS A 78 4.18 -0.47 10.13
CA HIS A 78 5.29 0.46 10.35
C HIS A 78 4.91 1.62 11.27
N THR A 79 3.72 2.19 11.08
CA THR A 79 3.30 3.37 11.83
C THR A 79 2.99 3.04 13.28
N MET A 80 2.24 1.97 13.54
CA MET A 80 1.75 1.63 14.87
C MET A 80 2.61 0.60 15.61
N ARG A 81 3.26 -0.32 14.89
CA ARG A 81 4.04 -1.43 15.46
C ARG A 81 5.55 -1.33 15.18
N GLY A 82 5.96 -0.48 14.25
CA GLY A 82 7.37 -0.31 13.90
C GLY A 82 8.18 0.25 15.07
N GLY A 83 9.09 -0.55 15.60
CA GLY A 83 9.90 -0.19 16.77
C GLY A 83 11.29 0.37 16.43
N GLY A 84 11.68 0.44 15.15
CA GLY A 84 13.03 0.82 14.75
C GLY A 84 14.07 -0.28 15.02
N ALA A 85 13.64 -1.53 15.25
CA ALA A 85 14.54 -2.67 15.30
C ALA A 85 15.08 -3.00 13.91
N ASP A 86 16.33 -3.50 13.84
CA ASP A 86 16.97 -4.01 12.64
C ASP A 86 17.73 -5.32 12.98
N PRO A 87 18.35 -6.01 12.00
CA PRO A 87 19.11 -7.24 12.28
C PRO A 87 20.27 -7.06 13.25
N PHE A 88 20.68 -5.83 13.56
CA PHE A 88 21.86 -5.50 14.39
C PHE A 88 21.51 -4.97 15.77
N GLY A 89 20.24 -4.64 16.05
CA GLY A 89 19.87 -4.13 17.35
C GLY A 89 18.36 -4.06 17.63
N PRO A 90 18.01 -3.96 18.95
CA PRO A 90 16.64 -3.90 19.40
C PRO A 90 15.95 -2.59 18.99
N ALA A 91 14.64 -2.51 19.24
CA ALA A 91 13.83 -1.32 18.99
C ALA A 91 14.35 -0.07 19.71
N THR A 92 14.24 1.08 19.04
CA THR A 92 14.60 2.40 19.57
C THR A 92 13.41 3.35 19.68
N ALA A 93 12.33 3.10 18.91
CA ALA A 93 11.21 4.01 18.82
C ALA A 93 10.41 4.08 20.11
N GLU A 94 10.05 5.29 20.52
CA GLU A 94 9.13 5.55 21.63
C GLU A 94 7.68 5.48 21.12
N ARG A 95 6.89 4.66 21.80
CA ARG A 95 5.46 4.46 21.48
C ARG A 95 4.65 4.57 22.77
N PRO A 96 4.35 5.79 23.27
CA PRO A 96 3.69 5.97 24.57
C PRO A 96 2.27 5.40 24.63
N TRP A 97 1.69 5.07 23.50
CA TRP A 97 0.41 4.37 23.39
C TRP A 97 0.51 2.83 23.43
N ASP A 98 1.70 2.25 23.30
CA ASP A 98 1.93 0.81 23.26
C ASP A 98 2.61 0.36 24.56
N ASP A 99 1.95 -0.50 25.33
CA ASP A 99 2.47 -1.04 26.58
C ASP A 99 3.38 -2.27 26.39
N GLY A 100 3.65 -2.63 25.12
CA GLY A 100 4.46 -3.79 24.75
C GLY A 100 3.74 -5.13 24.87
N SER A 101 2.49 -5.17 25.36
CA SER A 101 1.72 -6.40 25.44
C SER A 101 1.02 -6.72 24.14
N ASP A 102 0.82 -8.01 23.87
CA ASP A 102 -0.03 -8.49 22.78
C ASP A 102 -1.46 -8.76 23.31
N SER A 103 -2.04 -7.75 23.97
CA SER A 103 -3.39 -7.79 24.53
C SER A 103 -4.42 -7.12 23.61
N ILE A 104 -5.70 -7.50 23.77
CA ILE A 104 -6.82 -6.84 23.06
C ILE A 104 -6.93 -5.38 23.50
N ASP A 105 -6.74 -5.05 24.76
CA ASP A 105 -6.86 -3.68 25.25
C ASP A 105 -5.79 -2.78 24.66
N ASN A 106 -4.54 -3.26 24.56
CA ASN A 106 -3.47 -2.53 23.87
C ASN A 106 -3.75 -2.39 22.36
N ALA A 107 -4.31 -3.43 21.72
CA ALA A 107 -4.72 -3.37 20.32
C ALA A 107 -5.84 -2.34 20.09
N LEU A 108 -6.85 -2.26 20.95
CA LEU A 108 -7.91 -1.26 20.89
C LEU A 108 -7.34 0.17 21.03
N LYS A 109 -6.44 0.37 22.00
CA LYS A 109 -5.76 1.67 22.17
C LYS A 109 -4.97 2.08 20.92
N ARG A 110 -4.27 1.12 20.28
CA ARG A 110 -3.57 1.40 19.01
C ARG A 110 -4.52 1.84 17.89
N VAL A 111 -5.75 1.30 17.83
CA VAL A 111 -6.75 1.76 16.85
C VAL A 111 -7.12 3.22 17.08
N GLU A 112 -7.36 3.64 18.32
CA GLU A 112 -7.68 5.04 18.66
C GLU A 112 -6.55 5.98 18.20
N VAL A 113 -5.31 5.65 18.53
CA VAL A 113 -4.13 6.44 18.14
C VAL A 113 -3.94 6.48 16.63
N ALA A 114 -4.13 5.36 15.95
CA ALA A 114 -3.99 5.29 14.49
C ALA A 114 -4.95 6.25 13.80
N PHE A 115 -6.22 6.26 14.20
CA PHE A 115 -7.19 7.17 13.60
C PHE A 115 -6.91 8.64 13.95
N GLU A 116 -6.37 8.97 15.13
CA GLU A 116 -5.90 10.32 15.42
C GLU A 116 -4.78 10.77 14.48
N ILE A 117 -3.80 9.89 14.20
CA ILE A 117 -2.72 10.16 13.23
C ILE A 117 -3.30 10.36 11.82
N PHE A 118 -4.18 9.47 11.37
CA PHE A 118 -4.78 9.55 10.03
C PHE A 118 -5.59 10.83 9.83
N GLU A 119 -6.39 11.22 10.83
CA GLU A 119 -7.17 12.47 10.80
C GLU A 119 -6.28 13.71 10.76
N LYS A 120 -5.21 13.75 11.59
CA LYS A 120 -4.26 14.87 11.60
C LYS A 120 -3.50 15.02 10.30
N LEU A 121 -3.12 13.90 9.65
CA LEU A 121 -2.47 13.88 8.34
C LEU A 121 -3.44 14.05 7.17
N GLN A 122 -4.75 14.06 7.40
CA GLN A 122 -5.78 14.13 6.36
C GLN A 122 -5.71 13.00 5.33
N VAL A 123 -5.31 11.80 5.76
CA VAL A 123 -5.17 10.63 4.89
C VAL A 123 -6.52 9.93 4.75
N PRO A 124 -7.00 9.68 3.51
CA PRO A 124 -8.32 9.08 3.31
C PRO A 124 -8.37 7.57 3.52
N TYR A 125 -7.22 6.90 3.53
CA TYR A 125 -7.13 5.44 3.60
C TYR A 125 -6.07 4.94 4.58
N TYR A 126 -6.23 3.69 5.00
CA TYR A 126 -5.21 2.92 5.72
C TYR A 126 -5.16 1.48 5.20
N ALA A 127 -4.08 0.75 5.55
CA ALA A 127 -3.89 -0.65 5.21
C ALA A 127 -3.34 -1.42 6.41
N PHE A 128 -3.64 -2.74 6.51
CA PHE A 128 -3.16 -3.57 7.60
C PHE A 128 -2.97 -5.04 7.23
N HIS A 129 -2.09 -5.73 7.99
CA HIS A 129 -2.14 -7.17 8.15
C HIS A 129 -2.96 -7.53 9.39
N ASP A 130 -3.63 -8.68 9.37
CA ASP A 130 -4.47 -9.13 10.49
C ASP A 130 -3.75 -9.17 11.85
N ARG A 131 -2.44 -9.52 11.85
CA ARG A 131 -1.62 -9.61 13.07
C ARG A 131 -1.05 -8.28 13.55
N ASP A 132 -1.09 -7.23 12.74
CA ASP A 132 -0.69 -5.89 13.16
C ASP A 132 -1.78 -5.25 14.02
N VAL A 133 -3.04 -5.46 13.64
CA VAL A 133 -4.20 -4.85 14.31
C VAL A 133 -4.71 -5.69 15.46
N ALA A 134 -4.59 -7.04 15.40
CA ALA A 134 -5.12 -7.94 16.41
C ALA A 134 -4.08 -8.95 16.89
N PRO A 135 -4.04 -9.24 18.21
CA PRO A 135 -3.13 -10.23 18.75
C PRO A 135 -3.43 -11.64 18.23
N GLU A 136 -2.36 -12.43 18.03
CA GLU A 136 -2.51 -13.85 17.75
C GLU A 136 -2.98 -14.58 19.02
N GLY A 137 -4.04 -15.38 18.90
CA GLY A 137 -4.55 -16.19 20.00
C GLY A 137 -3.77 -17.51 20.17
N LYS A 138 -4.07 -18.24 21.25
CA LYS A 138 -3.49 -19.56 21.52
C LYS A 138 -3.79 -20.60 20.44
N ASN A 139 -4.76 -20.35 19.61
CA ASN A 139 -5.16 -21.14 18.45
C ASN A 139 -5.89 -20.28 17.43
N ILE A 140 -6.10 -20.83 16.22
CA ILE A 140 -6.71 -20.10 15.12
C ILE A 140 -8.11 -19.54 15.44
N ARG A 141 -8.92 -20.24 16.24
CA ARG A 141 -10.27 -19.78 16.61
C ARG A 141 -10.23 -18.55 17.52
N GLU A 142 -9.27 -18.50 18.44
CA GLU A 142 -9.04 -17.32 19.29
C GLU A 142 -8.52 -16.15 18.46
N SER A 143 -7.58 -16.40 17.54
CA SER A 143 -7.10 -15.39 16.61
C SER A 143 -8.22 -14.78 15.76
N HIS A 144 -9.16 -15.59 15.25
CA HIS A 144 -10.33 -15.12 14.52
C HIS A 144 -11.23 -14.23 15.39
N LYS A 145 -11.46 -14.59 16.65
CA LYS A 145 -12.25 -13.78 17.59
C LYS A 145 -11.56 -12.45 17.91
N ASN A 146 -10.25 -12.48 18.09
CA ASN A 146 -9.46 -11.29 18.34
C ASN A 146 -9.56 -10.32 17.16
N LEU A 147 -9.36 -10.81 15.95
CA LEU A 147 -9.46 -10.01 14.74
C LEU A 147 -10.87 -9.41 14.57
N GLN A 148 -11.92 -10.21 14.81
CA GLN A 148 -13.30 -9.71 14.74
C GLN A 148 -13.56 -8.61 15.77
N ARG A 149 -13.07 -8.77 17.01
CA ARG A 149 -13.19 -7.74 18.06
C ARG A 149 -12.54 -6.41 17.66
N ILE A 150 -11.36 -6.48 17.04
CA ILE A 150 -10.68 -5.26 16.56
C ILE A 150 -11.38 -4.68 15.33
N ALA A 151 -11.91 -5.51 14.43
CA ALA A 151 -12.68 -5.07 13.26
C ALA A 151 -13.92 -4.25 13.65
N GLU A 152 -14.61 -4.60 14.74
CA GLU A 152 -15.72 -3.80 15.29
C GLU A 152 -15.25 -2.38 15.67
N SER A 153 -14.09 -2.25 16.31
CA SER A 153 -13.50 -0.96 16.68
C SER A 153 -13.07 -0.15 15.43
N LEU A 154 -12.35 -0.81 14.49
CA LEU A 154 -11.96 -0.18 13.21
C LEU A 154 -13.18 0.38 12.47
N LYS A 155 -14.25 -0.41 12.39
CA LYS A 155 -15.52 0.00 11.75
C LYS A 155 -16.16 1.21 12.40
N ALA A 156 -16.17 1.26 13.73
CA ALA A 156 -16.69 2.41 14.49
C ALA A 156 -15.88 3.68 14.21
N HIS A 157 -14.54 3.58 14.17
CA HIS A 157 -13.67 4.70 13.84
C HIS A 157 -13.82 5.15 12.37
N GLN A 158 -13.95 4.21 11.42
CA GLN A 158 -14.26 4.53 10.02
C GLN A 158 -15.56 5.33 9.88
N GLN A 159 -16.62 4.89 10.59
CA GLN A 159 -17.91 5.58 10.56
C GLN A 159 -17.84 7.00 11.10
N LYS A 160 -17.01 7.23 12.13
CA LYS A 160 -16.82 8.54 12.76
C LYS A 160 -15.98 9.49 11.93
N SER A 161 -14.87 8.99 11.35
CA SER A 161 -13.87 9.81 10.65
C SER A 161 -14.10 9.94 9.15
N GLY A 162 -14.80 8.96 8.52
CA GLY A 162 -14.91 8.82 7.08
C GLY A 162 -13.67 8.22 6.40
N ILE A 163 -12.63 7.88 7.15
CA ILE A 163 -11.41 7.21 6.64
C ILE A 163 -11.76 5.77 6.29
N LYS A 164 -11.23 5.26 5.18
CA LYS A 164 -11.59 3.96 4.60
C LYS A 164 -10.42 2.99 4.62
N LEU A 165 -10.73 1.71 4.48
CA LEU A 165 -9.72 0.67 4.28
C LEU A 165 -9.34 0.60 2.80
N LEU A 166 -8.05 0.84 2.48
CA LEU A 166 -7.53 0.63 1.12
C LEU A 166 -7.41 -0.87 0.85
N TRP A 167 -6.75 -1.60 1.75
CA TRP A 167 -6.67 -3.05 1.72
C TRP A 167 -6.37 -3.65 3.09
N GLY A 168 -6.85 -4.85 3.31
CA GLY A 168 -6.46 -5.71 4.41
C GLY A 168 -5.86 -7.00 3.87
N THR A 169 -5.03 -7.66 4.66
CA THR A 169 -4.44 -8.95 4.31
C THR A 169 -4.11 -9.78 5.55
N ALA A 170 -3.66 -11.01 5.33
CA ALA A 170 -3.17 -11.92 6.37
C ALA A 170 -1.64 -11.88 6.43
N ASN A 171 -1.09 -11.74 7.63
CA ASN A 171 0.34 -11.93 7.87
C ASN A 171 0.67 -13.43 7.85
N MET A 172 1.17 -13.92 6.71
CA MET A 172 1.54 -15.32 6.49
C MET A 172 3.05 -15.53 6.42
N PHE A 173 3.83 -14.70 7.14
CA PHE A 173 5.30 -14.71 7.06
C PHE A 173 6.00 -14.58 8.41
N SER A 174 5.44 -13.86 9.39
CA SER A 174 6.10 -13.58 10.67
C SER A 174 6.14 -14.78 11.61
N ASN A 175 5.05 -15.57 11.68
CA ASN A 175 5.02 -16.73 12.59
C ASN A 175 5.94 -17.84 12.07
N PRO A 176 6.73 -18.50 12.95
CA PRO A 176 7.64 -19.59 12.55
C PRO A 176 7.00 -20.74 11.76
N ARG A 177 5.68 -20.96 11.86
CA ARG A 177 4.99 -21.97 11.03
C ARG A 177 5.13 -21.71 9.54
N PHE A 178 5.30 -20.47 9.15
CA PHE A 178 5.43 -20.03 7.76
C PHE A 178 6.89 -19.92 7.27
N MET A 179 7.85 -20.46 8.01
CA MET A 179 9.28 -20.34 7.66
C MET A 179 9.63 -20.86 6.25
N HIS A 180 8.83 -21.78 5.70
CA HIS A 180 8.96 -22.34 4.35
C HIS A 180 7.78 -21.96 3.45
N GLY A 181 7.25 -20.75 3.60
CA GLY A 181 6.06 -20.31 2.88
C GLY A 181 4.74 -20.71 3.58
N ALA A 182 3.67 -20.16 3.11
CA ALA A 182 2.31 -20.44 3.55
C ALA A 182 1.55 -21.25 2.49
N SER A 183 1.38 -20.69 1.30
CA SER A 183 0.74 -21.37 0.17
C SER A 183 1.70 -22.32 -0.57
N THR A 184 3.00 -22.03 -0.58
CA THR A 184 4.03 -22.87 -1.20
C THR A 184 4.62 -23.89 -0.22
N THR A 185 4.18 -23.91 1.03
CA THR A 185 4.73 -24.76 2.08
C THR A 185 4.77 -26.24 1.72
N CYS A 186 5.80 -26.94 2.20
CA CYS A 186 5.90 -28.40 2.11
C CYS A 186 4.99 -29.17 3.08
N ASN A 187 4.22 -28.46 3.94
CA ASN A 187 3.34 -29.03 4.96
C ASN A 187 1.88 -28.65 4.70
N ALA A 188 1.05 -29.66 4.41
CA ALA A 188 -0.38 -29.46 4.10
C ALA A 188 -1.18 -28.83 5.26
N ASP A 189 -0.80 -29.07 6.53
CA ASP A 189 -1.47 -28.46 7.68
C ASP A 189 -1.16 -26.96 7.78
N VAL A 190 0.05 -26.54 7.38
CA VAL A 190 0.41 -25.12 7.29
C VAL A 190 -0.35 -24.43 6.18
N PHE A 191 -0.50 -25.07 5.02
CA PHE A 191 -1.34 -24.57 3.92
C PHE A 191 -2.80 -24.38 4.38
N ALA A 192 -3.37 -25.39 5.07
CA ALA A 192 -4.74 -25.32 5.58
C ALA A 192 -4.89 -24.22 6.64
N TYR A 193 -3.88 -24.02 7.49
CA TYR A 193 -3.85 -22.93 8.47
C TYR A 193 -3.84 -21.57 7.78
N ALA A 194 -2.96 -21.38 6.79
CA ALA A 194 -2.88 -20.16 5.97
C ALA A 194 -4.22 -19.87 5.28
N ALA A 195 -4.84 -20.86 4.66
CA ALA A 195 -6.15 -20.72 4.03
C ALA A 195 -7.25 -20.27 5.00
N SER A 196 -7.24 -20.80 6.25
CA SER A 196 -8.16 -20.38 7.30
C SER A 196 -7.92 -18.93 7.75
N GLN A 197 -6.66 -18.50 7.83
CA GLN A 197 -6.28 -17.13 8.18
C GLN A 197 -6.69 -16.15 7.09
N VAL A 198 -6.37 -16.44 5.81
CA VAL A 198 -6.77 -15.64 4.64
C VAL A 198 -8.29 -15.52 4.55
N LYS A 199 -9.02 -16.63 4.74
CA LYS A 199 -10.48 -16.62 4.75
C LYS A 199 -11.03 -15.56 5.72
N THR A 200 -10.56 -15.55 6.95
CA THR A 200 -11.05 -14.61 7.98
C THR A 200 -10.60 -13.17 7.68
N ALA A 201 -9.36 -12.97 7.22
CA ALA A 201 -8.87 -11.66 6.82
C ALA A 201 -9.68 -11.07 5.65
N MET A 202 -10.09 -11.91 4.68
CA MET A 202 -10.97 -11.49 3.58
C MET A 202 -12.37 -11.10 4.05
N GLU A 203 -12.94 -11.86 5.02
CA GLU A 203 -14.25 -11.54 5.61
C GLU A 203 -14.21 -10.18 6.31
N VAL A 204 -13.18 -9.93 7.12
CA VAL A 204 -12.96 -8.65 7.81
C VAL A 204 -12.69 -7.51 6.82
N THR A 205 -11.85 -7.73 5.80
CA THR A 205 -11.61 -6.74 4.75
C THR A 205 -12.91 -6.35 4.05
N LYS A 206 -13.75 -7.32 3.72
CA LYS A 206 -15.08 -7.06 3.16
C LYS A 206 -15.98 -6.28 4.13
N GLU A 207 -16.02 -6.67 5.40
CA GLU A 207 -16.84 -6.02 6.42
C GLU A 207 -16.47 -4.55 6.61
N LEU A 208 -15.17 -4.24 6.57
CA LEU A 208 -14.62 -2.90 6.66
C LEU A 208 -14.69 -2.11 5.34
N GLY A 209 -15.27 -2.71 4.28
CA GLY A 209 -15.39 -2.05 2.98
C GLY A 209 -14.06 -1.85 2.27
N GLY A 210 -13.08 -2.73 2.50
CA GLY A 210 -11.78 -2.67 1.85
C GLY A 210 -11.90 -2.72 0.32
N GLU A 211 -11.21 -1.81 -0.34
CA GLU A 211 -11.27 -1.69 -1.79
C GLU A 211 -10.39 -2.72 -2.50
N ASN A 212 -9.39 -3.27 -1.81
CA ASN A 212 -8.50 -4.30 -2.33
C ASN A 212 -8.20 -5.35 -1.25
N TYR A 213 -7.57 -6.46 -1.66
CA TYR A 213 -6.92 -7.45 -0.83
C TYR A 213 -5.55 -7.77 -1.42
N VAL A 214 -4.46 -7.61 -0.65
CA VAL A 214 -3.09 -7.83 -1.11
C VAL A 214 -2.60 -9.22 -0.75
N PHE A 215 -1.90 -9.87 -1.68
CA PHE A 215 -1.09 -11.05 -1.45
C PHE A 215 0.38 -10.65 -1.59
N TRP A 216 1.06 -10.53 -0.47
CA TRP A 216 2.51 -10.41 -0.42
C TRP A 216 3.14 -11.75 -0.10
N GLY A 217 4.00 -12.22 -1.00
CA GLY A 217 4.60 -13.55 -0.93
C GLY A 217 5.84 -13.64 -0.03
N GLY A 218 5.86 -12.96 1.11
CA GLY A 218 7.04 -12.74 1.95
C GLY A 218 7.95 -13.93 2.22
N ARG A 219 7.41 -15.17 2.19
CA ARG A 219 8.19 -16.41 2.31
C ARG A 219 7.83 -17.43 1.22
N GLU A 220 7.11 -17.02 0.21
CA GLU A 220 6.74 -17.85 -0.95
C GLU A 220 7.91 -17.94 -1.93
N GLY A 221 8.83 -18.86 -1.65
CA GLY A 221 10.06 -19.03 -2.38
C GLY A 221 11.00 -20.01 -1.68
N TYR A 222 12.26 -20.03 -2.07
CA TYR A 222 13.21 -21.02 -1.56
C TYR A 222 14.62 -20.46 -1.30
N MET A 223 15.35 -21.17 -0.45
CA MET A 223 16.77 -20.91 -0.17
C MET A 223 17.71 -21.76 -1.03
N THR A 224 17.29 -22.98 -1.37
CA THR A 224 18.05 -23.94 -2.17
C THR A 224 17.13 -24.93 -2.89
N LEU A 225 17.47 -25.28 -4.10
CA LEU A 225 16.77 -26.34 -4.86
C LEU A 225 17.08 -27.75 -4.38
N LEU A 226 17.97 -27.93 -3.40
CA LEU A 226 18.31 -29.26 -2.89
C LEU A 226 17.18 -29.90 -2.07
N ASN A 227 16.26 -29.10 -1.56
CA ASN A 227 15.09 -29.53 -0.75
C ASN A 227 13.75 -28.97 -1.25
N THR A 228 13.71 -28.42 -2.46
CA THR A 228 12.53 -27.71 -3.00
C THR A 228 12.00 -28.39 -4.24
N ASP A 229 10.73 -28.73 -4.26
CA ASP A 229 9.99 -29.12 -5.46
C ASP A 229 9.27 -27.85 -6.01
N MET A 230 10.03 -27.05 -6.76
CA MET A 230 9.57 -25.76 -7.29
C MET A 230 8.25 -25.86 -8.05
N LYS A 231 8.10 -26.91 -8.89
CA LYS A 231 6.87 -27.08 -9.67
C LYS A 231 5.65 -27.24 -8.75
N ARG A 232 5.77 -28.09 -7.75
CA ARG A 232 4.69 -28.35 -6.79
C ARG A 232 4.36 -27.10 -5.97
N GLU A 233 5.37 -26.37 -5.51
CA GLU A 233 5.19 -25.15 -4.74
C GLU A 233 4.45 -24.07 -5.52
N VAL A 234 4.84 -23.86 -6.79
CA VAL A 234 4.17 -22.88 -7.67
C VAL A 234 2.75 -23.33 -8.04
N ASP A 235 2.51 -24.65 -8.24
CA ASP A 235 1.16 -25.19 -8.43
C ASP A 235 0.28 -24.97 -7.20
N HIS A 236 0.84 -25.14 -6.00
CA HIS A 236 0.12 -24.87 -4.75
C HIS A 236 -0.22 -23.38 -4.60
N LEU A 237 0.69 -22.46 -4.95
CA LEU A 237 0.44 -21.03 -4.97
C LEU A 237 -0.73 -20.68 -5.90
N GLY A 238 -0.71 -21.20 -7.15
CA GLY A 238 -1.80 -21.02 -8.09
C GLY A 238 -3.14 -21.55 -7.57
N HIS A 239 -3.13 -22.75 -6.99
CA HIS A 239 -4.32 -23.33 -6.37
C HIS A 239 -4.84 -22.51 -5.19
N PHE A 240 -3.95 -22.02 -4.32
CA PHE A 240 -4.30 -21.16 -3.18
C PHE A 240 -5.01 -19.87 -3.62
N MET A 241 -4.50 -19.23 -4.66
CA MET A 241 -5.11 -18.02 -5.22
C MET A 241 -6.49 -18.30 -5.84
N HIS A 242 -6.68 -19.44 -6.50
CA HIS A 242 -8.01 -19.86 -6.96
C HIS A 242 -8.99 -20.08 -5.81
N LEU A 243 -8.56 -20.71 -4.70
CA LEU A 243 -9.39 -20.84 -3.50
C LEU A 243 -9.82 -19.49 -2.96
N ALA A 244 -8.93 -18.48 -2.96
CA ALA A 244 -9.25 -17.13 -2.54
C ALA A 244 -10.26 -16.46 -3.49
N VAL A 245 -10.08 -16.59 -4.82
CA VAL A 245 -11.01 -16.07 -5.83
C VAL A 245 -12.40 -16.68 -5.68
N ASP A 246 -12.48 -18.00 -5.51
CA ASP A 246 -13.77 -18.68 -5.35
C ASP A 246 -14.45 -18.32 -4.04
N TYR A 247 -13.66 -18.15 -2.98
CA TYR A 247 -14.21 -17.69 -1.70
C TYR A 247 -14.70 -16.24 -1.77
N ALA A 248 -13.98 -15.35 -2.45
CA ALA A 248 -14.41 -13.98 -2.69
C ALA A 248 -15.78 -13.93 -3.40
N LYS A 249 -15.94 -14.72 -4.46
CA LYS A 249 -17.22 -14.86 -5.17
C LYS A 249 -18.32 -15.33 -4.23
N LYS A 250 -18.05 -16.35 -3.42
CA LYS A 250 -19.01 -16.93 -2.47
C LYS A 250 -19.49 -15.91 -1.43
N ILE A 251 -18.58 -15.11 -0.86
CA ILE A 251 -18.94 -14.10 0.14
C ILE A 251 -19.41 -12.78 -0.48
N GLY A 252 -19.29 -12.60 -1.79
CA GLY A 252 -19.62 -11.36 -2.50
C GLY A 252 -18.63 -10.23 -2.21
N PHE A 253 -17.35 -10.53 -2.01
CA PHE A 253 -16.28 -9.54 -1.96
C PHE A 253 -16.09 -8.92 -3.34
N LYS A 254 -16.06 -7.59 -3.42
CA LYS A 254 -15.97 -6.82 -4.68
C LYS A 254 -14.63 -6.10 -4.85
N GLY A 255 -13.76 -6.16 -3.84
CA GLY A 255 -12.44 -5.55 -3.89
C GLY A 255 -11.54 -6.23 -4.92
N GLN A 256 -10.53 -5.51 -5.39
CA GLN A 256 -9.53 -6.02 -6.32
C GLN A 256 -8.49 -6.86 -5.56
N PHE A 257 -8.18 -8.04 -6.06
CA PHE A 257 -6.99 -8.76 -5.59
C PHE A 257 -5.72 -8.14 -6.18
N LEU A 258 -4.72 -8.00 -5.34
CA LEU A 258 -3.41 -7.51 -5.70
C LEU A 258 -2.35 -8.55 -5.32
N ILE A 259 -1.36 -8.77 -6.18
CA ILE A 259 -0.13 -9.49 -5.84
C ILE A 259 1.01 -8.47 -5.79
N GLU A 260 1.86 -8.59 -4.79
CA GLU A 260 2.95 -7.66 -4.54
C GLU A 260 4.29 -8.34 -4.80
N PRO A 261 5.00 -7.96 -5.88
CA PRO A 261 6.27 -8.57 -6.24
C PRO A 261 7.39 -8.17 -5.27
N LYS A 262 8.24 -9.17 -4.96
CA LYS A 262 9.52 -8.99 -4.28
C LYS A 262 10.51 -10.07 -4.72
N PRO A 263 11.76 -9.74 -5.12
CA PRO A 263 12.68 -10.74 -5.68
C PRO A 263 13.31 -11.66 -4.64
N LYS A 264 13.51 -11.16 -3.44
CA LYS A 264 14.27 -11.79 -2.35
C LYS A 264 13.95 -11.12 -1.02
N GLU A 265 14.44 -11.71 0.09
CA GLU A 265 14.30 -11.18 1.44
C GLU A 265 12.85 -11.26 1.98
N PRO A 266 12.60 -12.23 2.87
CA PRO A 266 13.58 -13.06 3.57
C PRO A 266 14.05 -14.31 2.81
N THR A 267 13.37 -14.77 1.77
CA THR A 267 13.85 -15.89 0.96
C THR A 267 14.88 -15.45 -0.06
N LYS A 268 15.72 -16.36 -0.49
CA LYS A 268 16.77 -16.07 -1.47
C LYS A 268 16.18 -15.85 -2.88
N HIS A 269 15.15 -16.62 -3.22
CA HIS A 269 14.44 -16.57 -4.48
C HIS A 269 12.94 -16.63 -4.20
N GLN A 270 12.24 -15.51 -4.35
CA GLN A 270 10.78 -15.47 -4.30
C GLN A 270 10.19 -15.76 -5.69
N TYR A 271 9.01 -16.39 -5.73
CA TYR A 271 8.37 -16.78 -7.01
C TYR A 271 7.77 -15.58 -7.74
N ASP A 272 7.36 -14.56 -7.00
CA ASP A 272 6.77 -13.31 -7.46
C ASP A 272 7.83 -12.18 -7.56
N SER A 273 8.96 -12.47 -8.22
CA SER A 273 10.19 -11.68 -8.14
C SER A 273 10.11 -10.25 -8.69
N ASP A 274 9.23 -9.98 -9.66
CA ASP A 274 9.02 -8.69 -10.32
C ASP A 274 7.65 -8.66 -11.05
N ALA A 275 7.32 -7.53 -11.67
CA ALA A 275 6.06 -7.40 -12.41
C ALA A 275 5.95 -8.41 -13.56
N ALA A 276 7.04 -8.73 -14.24
CA ALA A 276 7.03 -9.68 -15.35
C ALA A 276 6.77 -11.11 -14.87
N ALA A 277 7.43 -11.54 -13.79
CA ALA A 277 7.21 -12.85 -13.16
C ALA A 277 5.78 -13.00 -12.68
N CYS A 278 5.23 -11.98 -11.99
CA CYS A 278 3.83 -11.97 -11.55
C CYS A 278 2.85 -12.07 -12.72
N CYS A 279 3.03 -11.25 -13.76
CA CYS A 279 2.17 -11.31 -14.95
C CYS A 279 2.22 -12.68 -15.64
N ASN A 280 3.41 -13.29 -15.74
CA ASN A 280 3.57 -14.64 -16.31
C ASN A 280 2.86 -15.69 -15.45
N PHE A 281 3.06 -15.66 -14.11
CA PHE A 281 2.39 -16.55 -13.17
C PHE A 281 0.86 -16.43 -13.27
N LEU A 282 0.34 -15.21 -13.19
CA LEU A 282 -1.11 -14.96 -13.27
C LEU A 282 -1.74 -15.49 -14.58
N ARG A 283 -1.02 -15.40 -15.69
CA ARG A 283 -1.48 -15.96 -16.97
C ARG A 283 -1.39 -17.48 -17.01
N ALA A 284 -0.28 -18.04 -16.52
CA ALA A 284 -0.05 -19.49 -16.53
C ALA A 284 -1.09 -20.26 -15.71
N TYR A 285 -1.68 -19.60 -14.70
CA TYR A 285 -2.70 -20.18 -13.82
C TYR A 285 -4.10 -19.58 -14.04
N ASP A 286 -4.37 -18.89 -15.15
CA ASP A 286 -5.68 -18.29 -15.46
C ASP A 286 -6.22 -17.33 -14.38
N LEU A 287 -5.32 -16.67 -13.65
CA LEU A 287 -5.63 -15.73 -12.57
C LEU A 287 -5.66 -14.26 -13.03
N ALA A 288 -5.12 -13.94 -14.19
CA ALA A 288 -5.01 -12.58 -14.72
C ALA A 288 -6.33 -11.76 -14.71
N PRO A 289 -7.53 -12.36 -14.92
CA PRO A 289 -8.79 -11.60 -14.84
C PRO A 289 -9.16 -11.11 -13.45
N TYR A 290 -8.55 -11.66 -12.39
CA TYR A 290 -8.91 -11.41 -11.00
C TYR A 290 -7.89 -10.57 -10.24
N PHE A 291 -6.66 -10.50 -10.74
CA PHE A 291 -5.54 -9.87 -10.05
C PHE A 291 -5.01 -8.67 -10.82
N LYS A 292 -4.44 -7.74 -10.05
CA LYS A 292 -3.52 -6.69 -10.50
C LYS A 292 -2.29 -6.70 -9.60
N LEU A 293 -1.36 -5.75 -9.82
CA LEU A 293 -0.14 -5.66 -9.04
C LEU A 293 -0.21 -4.50 -8.05
N ASN A 294 0.38 -4.71 -6.87
CA ASN A 294 0.75 -3.68 -5.91
C ASN A 294 2.27 -3.54 -6.00
N LEU A 295 2.76 -2.49 -6.63
CA LEU A 295 4.19 -2.35 -6.92
C LEU A 295 4.86 -1.52 -5.84
N GLU A 296 6.01 -2.00 -5.34
CA GLU A 296 6.78 -1.30 -4.33
C GLU A 296 8.12 -0.82 -4.88
N THR A 297 8.47 0.43 -4.55
CA THR A 297 9.70 1.07 -5.07
C THR A 297 10.97 0.37 -4.58
N ASN A 298 11.02 0.01 -3.28
CA ASN A 298 12.20 -0.68 -2.74
C ASN A 298 12.33 -2.08 -3.32
N HIS A 299 11.23 -2.80 -3.52
CA HIS A 299 11.22 -4.13 -4.15
C HIS A 299 11.70 -4.07 -5.61
N ALA A 300 11.30 -3.06 -6.38
CA ALA A 300 11.85 -2.82 -7.72
C ALA A 300 13.38 -2.65 -7.68
N THR A 301 13.88 -1.84 -6.73
CA THR A 301 15.32 -1.64 -6.51
C THR A 301 16.04 -2.95 -6.21
N LEU A 302 15.48 -3.79 -5.33
CA LEU A 302 16.01 -5.11 -4.99
C LEU A 302 16.02 -6.08 -6.17
N ALA A 303 15.08 -5.93 -7.11
CA ALA A 303 15.02 -6.67 -8.37
C ALA A 303 16.04 -6.17 -9.42
N GLY A 304 16.70 -5.04 -9.16
CA GLY A 304 17.62 -4.40 -10.10
C GLY A 304 16.89 -3.58 -11.18
N HIS A 305 15.65 -3.18 -10.91
CA HIS A 305 14.81 -2.39 -11.79
C HIS A 305 14.59 -0.98 -11.23
N THR A 306 14.24 -0.05 -12.10
CA THR A 306 13.67 1.23 -11.67
C THR A 306 12.16 1.05 -11.44
N MET A 307 11.58 1.81 -10.50
CA MET A 307 10.13 1.80 -10.31
C MET A 307 9.37 2.23 -11.58
N MET A 308 9.95 3.12 -12.37
CA MET A 308 9.40 3.52 -13.68
C MET A 308 9.25 2.32 -14.62
N HIS A 309 10.22 1.38 -14.65
CA HIS A 309 10.15 0.15 -15.45
C HIS A 309 9.00 -0.75 -14.99
N GLU A 310 8.91 -1.02 -13.70
CA GLU A 310 7.87 -1.87 -13.13
C GLU A 310 6.45 -1.30 -13.40
N LEU A 311 6.28 0.01 -13.21
CA LEU A 311 5.03 0.71 -13.48
C LEU A 311 4.64 0.67 -14.96
N ASP A 312 5.61 0.90 -15.86
CA ASP A 312 5.36 0.88 -17.31
C ASP A 312 5.03 -0.54 -17.79
N TYR A 313 5.76 -1.55 -17.27
CA TYR A 313 5.49 -2.95 -17.57
C TYR A 313 4.09 -3.38 -17.10
N ALA A 314 3.75 -3.11 -15.85
CA ALA A 314 2.43 -3.43 -15.31
C ALA A 314 1.31 -2.68 -16.05
N GLY A 315 1.54 -1.40 -16.35
CA GLY A 315 0.57 -0.55 -17.06
C GLY A 315 0.28 -1.05 -18.47
N MET A 316 1.32 -1.39 -19.27
CA MET A 316 1.12 -1.91 -20.63
C MET A 316 0.43 -3.28 -20.66
N GLN A 317 0.49 -4.05 -19.55
CA GLN A 317 -0.21 -5.31 -19.38
C GLN A 317 -1.64 -5.14 -18.83
N GLY A 318 -2.08 -3.91 -18.49
CA GLY A 318 -3.34 -3.65 -17.81
C GLY A 318 -3.40 -4.13 -16.37
N MET A 319 -2.22 -4.35 -15.76
CA MET A 319 -2.07 -4.95 -14.43
C MET A 319 -1.71 -3.94 -13.32
N LEU A 320 -1.59 -2.65 -13.61
CA LEU A 320 -1.35 -1.63 -12.59
C LEU A 320 -2.56 -1.54 -11.65
N GLY A 321 -2.37 -1.81 -10.37
CA GLY A 321 -3.40 -1.78 -9.34
C GLY A 321 -3.17 -0.69 -8.30
N SER A 322 -2.06 -0.79 -7.55
CA SER A 322 -1.68 0.10 -6.45
C SER A 322 -0.16 0.22 -6.40
N ILE A 323 0.34 1.12 -5.56
CA ILE A 323 1.76 1.17 -5.22
C ILE A 323 1.97 1.23 -3.71
N ASP A 324 3.04 0.59 -3.24
CA ASP A 324 3.63 0.81 -1.95
C ASP A 324 4.79 1.80 -2.10
N ALA A 325 4.56 2.99 -1.55
CA ALA A 325 5.40 4.15 -1.74
C ALA A 325 6.48 4.21 -0.66
N ASN A 326 7.68 3.91 -1.07
CA ASN A 326 8.88 4.04 -0.26
C ASN A 326 10.10 4.30 -1.16
N THR A 327 11.29 4.14 -0.62
CA THR A 327 12.55 4.23 -1.34
C THR A 327 13.55 3.26 -0.71
N GLY A 328 14.26 2.50 -1.53
CA GLY A 328 15.40 1.68 -1.11
C GLY A 328 16.69 2.49 -1.06
N ASP A 329 17.53 2.19 -0.08
CA ASP A 329 18.88 2.73 -0.02
C ASP A 329 19.86 1.83 -0.80
N LEU A 330 20.34 2.32 -1.93
CA LEU A 330 21.26 1.60 -2.82
C LEU A 330 22.59 1.25 -2.15
N LEU A 331 23.02 2.04 -1.16
CA LEU A 331 24.28 1.79 -0.45
C LEU A 331 24.12 0.68 0.59
N LEU A 332 22.95 0.58 1.20
CA LEU A 332 22.65 -0.48 2.17
C LEU A 332 22.27 -1.80 1.48
N GLY A 333 21.50 -1.76 0.40
CA GLY A 333 21.22 -2.90 -0.45
C GLY A 333 20.22 -3.93 0.10
N TRP A 334 19.48 -3.59 1.17
CA TRP A 334 18.36 -4.37 1.69
C TRP A 334 17.05 -3.59 1.67
N ASP A 335 16.00 -4.20 2.16
CA ASP A 335 14.66 -3.59 2.26
C ASP A 335 14.61 -2.55 3.38
N THR A 336 14.85 -1.30 3.02
CA THR A 336 14.96 -0.20 3.98
C THR A 336 13.66 0.54 4.23
N ASP A 337 12.66 0.41 3.37
CA ASP A 337 11.33 1.05 3.43
C ASP A 337 11.39 2.53 3.82
N GLN A 338 12.24 3.28 3.14
CA GLN A 338 12.42 4.69 3.47
C GLN A 338 11.25 5.52 2.95
N PHE A 339 10.82 6.55 3.69
CA PHE A 339 9.88 7.53 3.15
C PHE A 339 10.46 8.19 1.90
N PRO A 340 9.67 8.33 0.83
CA PRO A 340 10.14 8.93 -0.42
C PRO A 340 10.36 10.44 -0.22
N THR A 341 11.52 10.93 -0.69
CA THR A 341 11.91 12.36 -0.63
C THR A 341 12.43 12.89 -1.96
N ASP A 342 12.69 12.00 -2.92
CA ASP A 342 13.26 12.31 -4.23
C ASP A 342 12.16 12.70 -5.23
N PHE A 343 12.15 13.97 -5.64
CA PHE A 343 11.18 14.49 -6.60
C PHE A 343 11.36 13.92 -7.99
N TYR A 344 12.57 13.60 -8.39
CA TYR A 344 12.84 12.97 -9.68
C TYR A 344 12.16 11.59 -9.77
N LEU A 345 12.34 10.77 -8.74
CA LEU A 345 11.72 9.46 -8.64
C LEU A 345 10.19 9.55 -8.62
N THR A 346 9.64 10.40 -7.72
CA THR A 346 8.18 10.51 -7.59
C THR A 346 7.52 11.09 -8.84
N ALA A 347 8.18 12.02 -9.54
CA ALA A 347 7.70 12.54 -10.83
C ALA A 347 7.68 11.45 -11.91
N GLN A 348 8.71 10.59 -11.99
CA GLN A 348 8.72 9.45 -12.89
C GLN A 348 7.60 8.45 -12.56
N CYS A 349 7.39 8.15 -11.29
CA CYS A 349 6.29 7.28 -10.85
C CYS A 349 4.93 7.86 -11.30
N MET A 350 4.67 9.13 -10.99
CA MET A 350 3.40 9.77 -11.34
C MET A 350 3.20 9.91 -12.85
N LEU A 351 4.28 10.11 -13.61
CA LEU A 351 4.21 10.16 -15.07
C LEU A 351 3.70 8.82 -15.66
N MET A 352 4.20 7.70 -15.13
CA MET A 352 3.74 6.36 -15.56
C MET A 352 2.32 6.07 -15.06
N ILE A 353 2.00 6.40 -13.81
CA ILE A 353 0.64 6.22 -13.27
C ILE A 353 -0.37 7.01 -14.11
N LEU A 354 -0.10 8.27 -14.43
CA LEU A 354 -0.97 9.10 -15.28
C LEU A 354 -1.04 8.58 -16.73
N LYS A 355 0.06 8.04 -17.29
CA LYS A 355 0.09 7.42 -18.62
C LYS A 355 -0.96 6.32 -18.76
N TYR A 356 -1.19 5.56 -17.70
CA TYR A 356 -2.15 4.44 -17.67
C TYR A 356 -3.49 4.77 -17.00
N GLY A 357 -3.82 6.06 -16.82
CA GLY A 357 -5.13 6.53 -16.38
C GLY A 357 -5.31 6.68 -14.87
N GLY A 358 -4.23 6.53 -14.09
CA GLY A 358 -4.28 6.67 -12.63
C GLY A 358 -4.80 5.43 -11.91
N PHE A 359 -4.98 5.56 -10.61
CA PHE A 359 -5.54 4.49 -9.78
C PHE A 359 -7.07 4.41 -9.90
N THR A 360 -7.59 3.18 -9.75
CA THR A 360 -9.04 2.91 -9.62
C THR A 360 -9.39 2.59 -8.17
N THR A 361 -9.01 1.43 -7.67
CA THR A 361 -9.21 0.99 -6.29
C THR A 361 -7.96 1.11 -5.43
N GLY A 362 -6.76 1.09 -6.03
CA GLY A 362 -5.50 1.29 -5.35
C GLY A 362 -5.20 2.75 -5.03
N GLY A 363 -3.97 3.04 -4.61
CA GLY A 363 -3.50 4.37 -4.25
C GLY A 363 -1.99 4.39 -4.00
N VAL A 364 -1.52 5.47 -3.44
CA VAL A 364 -0.16 5.64 -2.92
C VAL A 364 -0.19 5.26 -1.45
N ASN A 365 0.14 4.01 -1.15
CA ASN A 365 0.18 3.49 0.21
C ASN A 365 1.61 3.61 0.75
N PHE A 366 1.79 4.21 1.94
CA PHE A 366 3.13 4.39 2.52
C PHE A 366 3.56 3.14 3.27
N ASP A 367 4.06 2.13 2.55
CA ASP A 367 4.84 1.05 3.16
C ASP A 367 6.24 1.58 3.46
N ALA A 368 6.30 2.45 4.46
CA ALA A 368 7.50 3.19 4.82
C ALA A 368 7.61 3.37 6.33
N LYS A 369 8.85 3.32 6.83
CA LYS A 369 9.18 3.45 8.25
C LYS A 369 10.15 4.59 8.50
N VAL A 370 10.01 5.22 9.67
CA VAL A 370 11.00 6.19 10.16
C VAL A 370 12.35 5.50 10.40
N ARG A 371 13.42 6.26 10.32
CA ARG A 371 14.77 5.75 10.59
C ARG A 371 14.90 5.33 12.04
N ARG A 372 15.81 4.39 12.30
CA ARG A 372 16.16 3.93 13.65
C ARG A 372 16.51 5.07 14.62
N GLU A 373 17.11 6.16 14.11
CA GLU A 373 17.50 7.34 14.87
C GLU A 373 16.39 8.39 15.03
N SER A 374 15.29 8.24 14.28
CA SER A 374 14.07 9.06 14.40
C SER A 374 13.06 8.30 15.27
N PHE A 375 13.20 8.42 16.57
CA PHE A 375 12.49 7.58 17.53
C PHE A 375 11.33 8.27 18.25
N GLU A 376 11.19 9.60 18.11
CA GLU A 376 10.11 10.33 18.75
C GLU A 376 8.78 10.20 17.97
N PRO A 377 7.61 10.23 18.65
CA PRO A 377 6.32 10.11 17.98
C PRO A 377 6.06 11.16 16.88
N ILE A 378 6.60 12.38 17.04
CA ILE A 378 6.45 13.46 16.06
C ILE A 378 7.14 13.14 14.72
N ASP A 379 8.18 12.29 14.73
CA ASP A 379 8.90 11.91 13.52
C ASP A 379 8.01 11.17 12.52
N LEU A 380 6.94 10.49 13.00
CA LEU A 380 5.93 9.90 12.14
C LEU A 380 5.20 10.95 11.28
N PHE A 381 4.89 12.11 11.87
CA PHE A 381 4.23 13.20 11.15
C PHE A 381 5.16 13.84 10.14
N HIS A 382 6.41 14.13 10.53
CA HIS A 382 7.42 14.68 9.61
C HIS A 382 7.67 13.76 8.42
N ALA A 383 7.77 12.46 8.65
CA ALA A 383 8.00 11.48 7.61
C ALA A 383 6.83 11.40 6.60
N HIS A 384 5.59 11.32 7.10
CA HIS A 384 4.41 11.27 6.25
C HIS A 384 4.19 12.58 5.49
N VAL A 385 4.36 13.74 6.15
CA VAL A 385 4.28 15.05 5.48
C VAL A 385 5.28 15.13 4.33
N GLY A 386 6.52 14.71 4.57
CA GLY A 386 7.56 14.70 3.54
C GLY A 386 7.22 13.77 2.37
N GLY A 387 6.77 12.56 2.65
CA GLY A 387 6.40 11.57 1.62
C GLY A 387 5.17 12.02 0.80
N MET A 388 4.14 12.54 1.47
CA MET A 388 2.94 13.05 0.80
C MET A 388 3.28 14.26 -0.09
N ASP A 389 4.11 15.17 0.39
CA ASP A 389 4.57 16.32 -0.39
C ASP A 389 5.45 15.91 -1.58
N ALA A 390 6.30 14.87 -1.43
CA ALA A 390 7.12 14.38 -2.51
C ALA A 390 6.28 13.84 -3.67
N PHE A 391 5.27 13.03 -3.39
CA PHE A 391 4.35 12.54 -4.43
C PHE A 391 3.45 13.63 -5.00
N ALA A 392 2.97 14.57 -4.18
CA ALA A 392 2.17 15.71 -4.63
C ALA A 392 2.97 16.62 -5.58
N ARG A 393 4.25 16.88 -5.27
CA ARG A 393 5.16 17.58 -6.19
C ARG A 393 5.37 16.77 -7.48
N GLY A 394 5.60 15.46 -7.33
CA GLY A 394 5.75 14.55 -8.47
C GLY A 394 4.54 14.56 -9.41
N LEU A 395 3.31 14.61 -8.87
CA LEU A 395 2.08 14.72 -9.68
C LEU A 395 2.04 16.01 -10.52
N ARG A 396 2.36 17.16 -9.91
CA ARG A 396 2.39 18.44 -10.65
C ARG A 396 3.41 18.40 -11.78
N ILE A 397 4.62 17.94 -11.46
CA ILE A 397 5.70 17.79 -12.46
C ILE A 397 5.25 16.89 -13.61
N ALA A 398 4.68 15.72 -13.30
CA ALA A 398 4.19 14.79 -14.31
C ALA A 398 3.08 15.40 -15.19
N ALA A 399 2.14 16.13 -14.58
CA ALA A 399 1.07 16.79 -15.30
C ALA A 399 1.59 17.91 -16.23
N ASP A 400 2.54 18.72 -15.77
CA ASP A 400 3.17 19.76 -16.58
C ASP A 400 3.94 19.17 -17.77
N ILE A 401 4.74 18.11 -17.56
CA ILE A 401 5.44 17.38 -18.64
C ILE A 401 4.44 16.84 -19.67
N ARG A 402 3.34 16.26 -19.23
CA ARG A 402 2.28 15.71 -20.10
C ARG A 402 1.57 16.80 -20.88
N LYS A 403 1.27 17.93 -20.23
CA LYS A 403 0.64 19.09 -20.84
C LYS A 403 1.50 19.69 -21.94
N ASP A 404 2.81 19.81 -21.70
CA ASP A 404 3.76 20.36 -22.68
C ASP A 404 4.05 19.39 -23.83
N GLY A 405 3.79 18.11 -23.64
CA GLY A 405 3.90 17.08 -24.68
C GLY A 405 5.32 16.75 -25.13
N VAL A 406 6.34 17.39 -24.57
CA VAL A 406 7.73 17.33 -25.05
C VAL A 406 8.30 15.90 -25.13
N LEU A 407 8.01 15.06 -24.13
CA LEU A 407 8.47 13.66 -24.11
C LEU A 407 7.64 12.79 -25.05
N SER A 408 6.32 12.95 -25.06
CA SER A 408 5.43 12.17 -25.92
C SER A 408 5.65 12.47 -27.41
N ASP A 409 5.86 13.74 -27.76
CA ASP A 409 6.16 14.14 -29.13
C ASP A 409 7.52 13.63 -29.59
N PHE A 410 8.52 13.62 -28.69
CA PHE A 410 9.81 13.01 -29.01
C PHE A 410 9.67 11.52 -29.32
N VAL A 411 8.96 10.77 -28.46
CA VAL A 411 8.72 9.34 -28.68
C VAL A 411 7.95 9.11 -29.99
N LYS A 412 6.86 9.83 -30.22
CA LYS A 412 6.08 9.75 -31.46
C LYS A 412 6.95 9.98 -32.69
N ASN A 413 7.77 11.02 -32.69
CA ASN A 413 8.66 11.32 -33.81
C ASN A 413 9.73 10.25 -34.00
N ARG A 414 10.28 9.69 -32.91
CA ARG A 414 11.29 8.62 -32.96
C ARG A 414 10.79 7.38 -33.67
N TYR A 415 9.51 7.04 -33.48
CA TYR A 415 8.89 5.83 -34.04
C TYR A 415 8.07 6.07 -35.32
N ARG A 416 8.10 7.27 -35.90
CA ARG A 416 7.28 7.65 -37.07
C ARG A 416 7.42 6.77 -38.30
N SER A 417 8.56 6.04 -38.44
CA SER A 417 8.77 5.11 -39.55
C SER A 417 7.86 3.90 -39.53
N TRP A 418 7.27 3.60 -38.37
CA TRP A 418 6.31 2.50 -38.18
C TRP A 418 4.89 2.88 -38.63
N ASP A 419 4.57 4.17 -38.73
CA ASP A 419 3.24 4.66 -39.10
C ASP A 419 2.89 4.49 -40.56
N SER A 420 3.87 4.16 -41.45
CA SER A 420 3.69 4.06 -42.89
C SER A 420 4.64 3.05 -43.54
N GLY A 421 4.37 2.72 -44.82
CA GLY A 421 5.24 1.87 -45.62
C GLY A 421 5.48 0.50 -44.99
N ILE A 422 6.74 0.05 -45.02
CA ILE A 422 7.14 -1.26 -44.50
C ILE A 422 6.90 -1.40 -43.01
N GLY A 423 7.03 -0.35 -42.20
CA GLY A 423 6.75 -0.35 -40.78
C GLY A 423 5.30 -0.77 -40.49
N LYS A 424 4.35 -0.17 -41.21
CA LYS A 424 2.93 -0.52 -41.09
C LYS A 424 2.60 -1.95 -41.55
N GLU A 425 3.30 -2.46 -42.57
CA GLU A 425 3.15 -3.84 -43.03
C GLU A 425 3.63 -4.84 -41.97
N ILE A 426 4.75 -4.53 -41.30
CA ILE A 426 5.29 -5.34 -40.21
C ILE A 426 4.30 -5.38 -39.04
N GLU A 427 3.86 -4.21 -38.54
CA GLU A 427 2.95 -4.12 -37.38
C GLU A 427 1.58 -4.76 -37.66
N SER A 428 1.12 -4.74 -38.92
CA SER A 428 -0.13 -5.40 -39.31
C SER A 428 -0.02 -6.93 -39.44
N GLY A 429 1.17 -7.52 -39.22
CA GLY A 429 1.44 -8.94 -39.38
C GLY A 429 1.40 -9.43 -40.82
N LYS A 430 1.46 -8.55 -41.82
CA LYS A 430 1.45 -8.90 -43.25
C LYS A 430 2.83 -9.20 -43.81
N ALA A 431 3.88 -8.69 -43.18
CA ALA A 431 5.24 -8.90 -43.62
C ALA A 431 5.72 -10.33 -43.30
N THR A 432 6.48 -10.93 -44.22
CA THR A 432 7.18 -12.20 -44.05
C THR A 432 8.69 -11.96 -44.20
N PHE A 433 9.51 -12.95 -43.82
CA PHE A 433 10.95 -12.87 -44.03
C PHE A 433 11.31 -12.63 -45.48
N GLU A 434 10.60 -13.29 -46.41
CA GLU A 434 10.82 -13.16 -47.86
C GLU A 434 10.46 -11.76 -48.36
N SER A 435 9.33 -11.19 -47.90
CA SER A 435 8.92 -9.83 -48.28
C SER A 435 9.87 -8.76 -47.74
N LEU A 436 10.37 -8.96 -46.50
CA LEU A 436 11.34 -8.06 -45.88
C LEU A 436 12.71 -8.15 -46.55
N ASP A 437 13.19 -9.34 -46.90
CA ASP A 437 14.41 -9.56 -47.68
C ASP A 437 14.31 -8.87 -49.05
N GLN A 438 13.22 -9.12 -49.78
CA GLN A 438 13.00 -8.45 -51.09
C GLN A 438 12.97 -6.92 -50.93
N TYR A 439 12.30 -6.39 -49.89
CA TYR A 439 12.25 -4.95 -49.64
C TYR A 439 13.64 -4.38 -49.42
N ILE A 440 14.45 -4.99 -48.55
CA ILE A 440 15.76 -4.44 -48.20
C ILE A 440 16.78 -4.60 -49.35
N CYS A 441 16.70 -5.70 -50.08
CA CYS A 441 17.52 -5.89 -51.30
C CYS A 441 17.23 -4.87 -52.39
N GLN A 442 16.00 -4.37 -52.50
CA GLN A 442 15.62 -3.30 -53.42
C GLN A 442 15.98 -1.94 -52.91
N LYS A 443 15.79 -1.69 -51.62
CA LYS A 443 16.09 -0.41 -50.96
C LYS A 443 17.60 -0.16 -50.85
N GLY A 444 18.40 -1.18 -50.61
CA GLY A 444 19.79 -1.15 -50.25
C GLY A 444 20.03 -1.09 -48.75
N GLU A 445 21.19 -0.53 -48.37
CA GLU A 445 21.57 -0.45 -46.96
C GLU A 445 20.57 0.38 -46.13
N ALA A 446 20.34 -0.06 -44.91
CA ALA A 446 19.52 0.67 -43.93
C ALA A 446 20.37 1.76 -43.26
N ASP A 447 19.83 2.98 -43.20
CA ASP A 447 20.44 4.04 -42.42
C ASP A 447 20.48 3.69 -40.93
N LYS A 448 21.50 4.20 -40.23
CA LYS A 448 21.53 4.11 -38.75
C LYS A 448 20.39 4.94 -38.15
N ASN A 449 19.93 4.50 -36.97
CA ASN A 449 18.92 5.23 -36.23
C ASN A 449 19.39 6.69 -35.90
N GLU A 450 18.42 7.59 -35.77
CA GLU A 450 18.65 8.91 -35.22
C GLU A 450 19.11 8.84 -33.77
N SER A 451 19.79 9.89 -33.30
CA SER A 451 20.26 9.97 -31.90
C SER A 451 19.11 9.79 -30.89
N GLY A 452 19.32 9.00 -29.85
CA GLY A 452 18.38 8.80 -28.75
C GLY A 452 18.20 10.00 -27.83
N ARG A 453 19.12 11.00 -27.90
CA ARG A 453 19.04 12.26 -27.14
C ARG A 453 18.83 12.08 -25.61
N GLN A 454 19.38 11.04 -25.00
CA GLN A 454 19.17 10.70 -23.60
C GLN A 454 19.47 11.87 -22.67
N GLU A 455 20.67 12.44 -22.73
CA GLU A 455 21.11 13.56 -21.89
C GLU A 455 20.25 14.83 -22.11
N PHE A 456 19.80 15.03 -23.33
CA PHE A 456 18.87 16.13 -23.64
C PHE A 456 17.52 15.92 -22.95
N LEU A 457 16.96 14.71 -23.00
CA LEU A 457 15.67 14.40 -22.36
C LEU A 457 15.75 14.47 -20.85
N GLU A 458 16.86 14.03 -20.25
CA GLU A 458 17.13 14.17 -18.83
C GLU A 458 17.21 15.65 -18.42
N ASN A 459 17.90 16.48 -19.21
CA ASN A 459 17.93 17.93 -19.01
C ASN A 459 16.56 18.58 -19.17
N VAL A 460 15.74 18.10 -20.12
CA VAL A 460 14.35 18.55 -20.26
C VAL A 460 13.54 18.20 -19.03
N PHE A 461 13.63 16.95 -18.54
CA PHE A 461 12.94 16.52 -17.33
C PHE A 461 13.32 17.38 -16.11
N ASN A 462 14.61 17.66 -15.94
CA ASN A 462 15.14 18.47 -14.83
C ASN A 462 14.62 19.93 -14.82
N ARG A 463 14.07 20.45 -15.93
CA ARG A 463 13.47 21.81 -15.94
C ARG A 463 12.17 21.90 -15.15
N TYR A 464 11.52 20.76 -14.89
CA TYR A 464 10.25 20.71 -14.19
C TYR A 464 10.40 20.45 -12.68
N LEU A 465 11.61 20.01 -12.23
CA LEU A 465 11.91 19.78 -10.82
C LEU A 465 12.04 21.09 -10.04
#